data_ea2d3a3177ca76cd6e9d194f54ac85ee
#
_entry.id   ea2d3a3177ca76cd6e9d194f54ac85ee
#
_cell.length_a   1.000
_cell.length_b   1.000
_cell.length_c   1.000
_cell.angle_alpha   90.00
_cell.angle_beta   90.00
_cell.angle_gamma   90.00
#
_symmetry.space_group_name_H-M   'P 1'
#
loop_
_entity.id
_entity.type
_entity.pdbx_description
1 polymer ?
#
loop_
_entity_poly.entity_id
_entity_poly.type
_entity_poly.pdbx_seq_one_letter_code
_entity_poly.pdbx_strand_id
1 'polypeptide(L)'
;VYTYRRRRIEVAELNNGHHIYVQYGDVFSEAEVLEPQKRRNIVIPVNRCFDTLVDNDLVSASTLHGIAMNRLYRENEFDPNTLEDAIKNNLNLQEVSYDKLSINDKRKGNLRRFSAGTVAEIKISEQCTYFFLGLSKFDKNLKASTSEEEYVLAMMRLLEFCNERSQQFPV
;
A
#
# COMPACT_ATOMS: atom_id res chain seq x y z
N VAL A 1 4.93 25.42 25.62
CA VAL A 1 5.04 24.30 24.67
C VAL A 1 3.73 23.53 24.72
N TYR A 2 2.86 23.74 23.72
CA TYR A 2 1.64 22.95 23.62
C TYR A 2 2.02 21.57 23.09
N THR A 3 2.02 20.58 23.95
CA THR A 3 2.03 19.17 23.53
C THR A 3 0.67 18.88 22.88
N TYR A 4 0.63 18.85 21.55
CA TYR A 4 -0.49 18.26 20.84
C TYR A 4 -0.57 16.78 21.27
N ARG A 5 -1.45 16.48 22.22
CA ARG A 5 -1.81 15.07 22.48
C ARG A 5 -2.40 14.53 21.19
N ARG A 6 -1.72 13.56 20.59
CA ARG A 6 -2.22 12.82 19.44
C ARG A 6 -3.61 12.30 19.79
N ARG A 7 -4.65 12.94 19.28
CA ARG A 7 -6.03 12.51 19.51
C ARG A 7 -6.39 11.52 18.42
N ARG A 8 -6.69 10.31 18.84
CA ARG A 8 -7.44 9.35 18.03
C ARG A 8 -8.90 9.73 18.14
N ILE A 9 -9.60 9.83 17.02
CA ILE A 9 -11.03 10.16 16.96
C ILE A 9 -11.72 8.95 16.32
N GLU A 10 -12.65 8.35 17.02
CA GLU A 10 -13.56 7.39 16.43
C GLU A 10 -14.56 8.13 15.55
N VAL A 11 -14.65 7.73 14.28
CA VAL A 11 -15.51 8.38 13.28
C VAL A 11 -16.72 7.52 12.92
N ALA A 12 -16.64 6.21 13.13
CA ALA A 12 -17.75 5.30 12.92
C ALA A 12 -17.57 4.00 13.72
N GLU A 13 -18.69 3.42 14.13
CA GLU A 13 -18.83 2.04 14.56
C GLU A 13 -19.70 1.31 13.53
N LEU A 14 -19.24 0.14 13.08
CA LEU A 14 -19.93 -0.69 12.10
C LEU A 14 -20.79 -1.73 12.82
N ASN A 15 -21.86 -2.21 12.17
CA ASN A 15 -22.82 -3.16 12.73
C ASN A 15 -22.24 -4.50 13.21
N ASN A 16 -21.01 -4.81 12.80
CA ASN A 16 -20.28 -6.02 13.19
C ASN A 16 -19.30 -5.79 14.36
N GLY A 17 -19.39 -4.65 15.04
CA GLY A 17 -18.52 -4.29 16.16
C GLY A 17 -17.14 -3.78 15.75
N HIS A 18 -16.89 -3.51 14.49
CA HIS A 18 -15.66 -2.86 14.05
C HIS A 18 -15.77 -1.34 14.17
N HIS A 19 -14.66 -0.70 14.54
CA HIS A 19 -14.57 0.74 14.72
C HIS A 19 -13.63 1.36 13.70
N ILE A 20 -13.99 2.55 13.20
CA ILE A 20 -13.15 3.34 12.31
C ILE A 20 -12.62 4.54 13.09
N TYR A 21 -11.30 4.67 13.09
CA TYR A 21 -10.61 5.77 13.75
C TYR A 21 -9.83 6.63 12.75
N VAL A 22 -9.78 7.93 13.01
CA VAL A 22 -8.84 8.84 12.37
C VAL A 22 -7.80 9.26 13.40
N GLN A 23 -6.55 9.13 13.04
CA GLN A 23 -5.43 9.40 13.94
C GLN A 23 -4.28 10.04 13.18
N TYR A 24 -3.66 11.04 13.78
CA TYR A 24 -2.39 11.57 13.32
C TYR A 24 -1.24 10.79 13.96
N GLY A 25 -0.30 10.29 13.15
CA GLY A 25 0.83 9.54 13.66
C GLY A 25 1.64 8.83 12.57
N ASP A 26 2.59 8.02 13.00
CA ASP A 26 3.38 7.16 12.14
C ASP A 26 2.66 5.81 11.96
N VAL A 27 2.23 5.51 10.72
CA VAL A 27 1.53 4.27 10.37
C VAL A 27 2.37 3.01 10.65
N PHE A 28 3.69 3.15 10.72
CA PHE A 28 4.60 2.04 11.03
C PHE A 28 4.90 1.88 12.52
N SER A 29 4.46 2.80 13.38
CA SER A 29 4.72 2.76 14.81
C SER A 29 3.89 1.68 15.49
N GLU A 30 4.55 0.75 16.16
CA GLU A 30 3.89 -0.26 17.00
C GLU A 30 3.23 0.37 18.24
N ALA A 31 3.75 1.48 18.73
CA ALA A 31 3.19 2.20 19.86
C ALA A 31 1.80 2.83 19.57
N GLU A 32 1.41 2.87 18.31
CA GLU A 32 0.12 3.42 17.86
C GLU A 32 -0.93 2.34 17.57
N VAL A 33 -0.57 1.07 17.70
CA VAL A 33 -1.47 -0.06 17.51
C VAL A 33 -2.37 -0.23 18.73
N LEU A 34 -3.69 -0.35 18.50
CA LEU A 34 -4.67 -0.53 19.59
C LEU A 34 -4.54 -1.88 20.27
N GLU A 35 -4.29 -2.91 19.47
CA GLU A 35 -4.25 -4.30 19.91
C GLU A 35 -2.98 -4.95 19.37
N PRO A 36 -1.83 -4.74 20.03
CA PRO A 36 -0.52 -5.20 19.52
C PRO A 36 -0.41 -6.72 19.38
N GLN A 37 -1.27 -7.49 20.05
CA GLN A 37 -1.31 -8.95 19.95
C GLN A 37 -2.07 -9.46 18.70
N LYS A 38 -2.87 -8.61 18.05
CA LYS A 38 -3.60 -8.97 16.84
C LYS A 38 -2.76 -8.78 15.59
N ARG A 39 -3.14 -9.48 14.53
CA ARG A 39 -2.56 -9.28 13.20
C ARG A 39 -2.81 -7.86 12.72
N ARG A 40 -1.80 -7.27 12.10
CA ARG A 40 -1.83 -5.92 11.58
C ARG A 40 -1.59 -5.92 10.08
N ASN A 41 -2.50 -5.30 9.34
CA ASN A 41 -2.32 -5.02 7.93
C ASN A 41 -2.09 -3.52 7.75
N ILE A 42 -1.00 -3.15 7.08
CA ILE A 42 -0.67 -1.75 6.81
C ILE A 42 -0.90 -1.49 5.33
N VAL A 43 -1.87 -0.64 5.00
CA VAL A 43 -2.14 -0.22 3.63
C VAL A 43 -1.20 0.92 3.24
N ILE A 44 -0.46 0.72 2.16
CA ILE A 44 0.51 1.67 1.64
C ILE A 44 0.14 2.02 0.21
N PRO A 45 -0.33 3.25 -0.07
CA PRO A 45 -0.61 3.67 -1.43
C PRO A 45 0.70 3.76 -2.23
N VAL A 46 0.69 3.10 -3.39
CA VAL A 46 1.81 3.06 -4.33
C VAL A 46 1.34 3.46 -5.73
N ASN A 47 2.27 3.66 -6.66
CA ASN A 47 1.87 3.81 -8.05
C ASN A 47 1.40 2.47 -8.64
N ARG A 48 0.53 2.51 -9.64
CA ARG A 48 -0.13 1.34 -10.25
C ARG A 48 0.80 0.43 -11.05
N CYS A 49 2.08 0.77 -11.17
CA CYS A 49 3.11 -0.12 -11.72
C CYS A 49 3.90 -0.84 -10.62
N PHE A 50 3.64 -0.56 -9.35
CA PHE A 50 4.32 -1.15 -8.19
C PHE A 50 5.85 -1.02 -8.29
N ASP A 51 6.31 0.18 -8.63
CA ASP A 51 7.75 0.45 -8.71
C ASP A 51 8.42 0.35 -7.34
N THR A 52 9.59 -0.25 -7.28
CA THR A 52 10.32 -0.53 -6.03
C THR A 52 11.58 0.30 -5.87
N LEU A 53 12.10 0.91 -6.93
CA LEU A 53 13.34 1.68 -6.90
C LEU A 53 13.14 3.07 -6.29
N VAL A 54 13.73 3.30 -5.11
CA VAL A 54 13.71 4.59 -4.41
C VAL A 54 14.96 5.39 -4.79
N ASP A 55 14.82 6.26 -5.78
CA ASP A 55 15.91 7.07 -6.34
C ASP A 55 15.57 8.57 -6.44
N ASN A 56 14.44 8.99 -5.84
CA ASN A 56 13.86 10.34 -5.90
C ASN A 56 13.43 10.82 -7.30
N ASP A 57 13.51 9.96 -8.31
CA ASP A 57 12.99 10.21 -9.66
C ASP A 57 11.77 9.33 -9.92
N LEU A 58 11.88 8.02 -9.69
CA LEU A 58 10.78 7.05 -9.82
C LEU A 58 9.92 6.98 -8.57
N VAL A 59 10.55 6.72 -7.41
CA VAL A 59 9.90 6.77 -6.10
C VAL A 59 10.67 7.72 -5.20
N SER A 60 9.99 8.72 -4.66
CA SER A 60 10.60 9.66 -3.72
C SER A 60 10.71 9.05 -2.33
N ALA A 61 11.90 9.15 -1.72
CA ALA A 61 12.18 8.66 -0.37
C ALA A 61 11.33 9.32 0.73
N SER A 62 10.78 10.51 0.49
CA SER A 62 9.95 11.26 1.43
C SER A 62 8.46 10.89 1.40
N THR A 63 8.02 10.10 0.41
CA THR A 63 6.63 9.62 0.33
C THR A 63 6.43 8.40 1.22
N LEU A 64 5.17 8.12 1.60
CA LEU A 64 4.81 6.90 2.33
C LEU A 64 5.28 5.64 1.57
N HIS A 65 5.14 5.64 0.25
CA HIS A 65 5.66 4.60 -0.63
C HIS A 65 7.18 4.38 -0.45
N GLY A 66 7.98 5.45 -0.60
CA GLY A 66 9.43 5.36 -0.45
C GLY A 66 9.89 5.04 0.96
N ILE A 67 9.20 5.54 1.98
CA ILE A 67 9.47 5.20 3.39
C ILE A 67 9.25 3.69 3.61
N ALA A 68 8.14 3.14 3.11
CA ALA A 68 7.85 1.71 3.21
C ALA A 68 8.93 0.86 2.53
N MET A 69 9.32 1.21 1.29
CA MET A 69 10.39 0.51 0.57
C MET A 69 11.71 0.54 1.33
N ASN A 70 12.12 1.72 1.80
CA ASN A 70 13.36 1.88 2.57
C ASN A 70 13.35 1.10 3.89
N ARG A 71 12.19 0.94 4.53
CA ARG A 71 12.06 0.08 5.71
C ARG A 71 12.28 -1.38 5.34
N LEU A 72 11.63 -1.88 4.29
CA LEU A 72 11.79 -3.25 3.82
C LEU A 72 13.25 -3.58 3.49
N TYR A 73 13.96 -2.66 2.85
CA TYR A 73 15.38 -2.85 2.50
C TYR A 73 16.30 -2.89 3.71
N ARG A 74 15.95 -2.20 4.79
CA ARG A 74 16.77 -2.16 6.02
C ARG A 74 16.42 -3.25 7.02
N GLU A 75 15.15 -3.62 7.10
CA GLU A 75 14.60 -4.40 8.21
C GLU A 75 14.22 -5.83 7.81
N ASN A 76 14.05 -6.14 6.51
CA ASN A 76 13.44 -7.39 6.04
C ASN A 76 14.20 -8.12 4.92
N GLU A 77 15.48 -7.90 4.75
CA GLU A 77 16.33 -8.58 3.75
C GLU A 77 15.84 -8.42 2.28
N PHE A 78 15.00 -7.43 1.99
CA PHE A 78 14.64 -7.09 0.62
C PHE A 78 15.64 -6.13 -0.01
N ASP A 79 15.78 -6.24 -1.31
CA ASP A 79 16.32 -5.21 -2.20
C ASP A 79 15.27 -4.85 -3.26
N PRO A 80 15.50 -3.83 -4.12
CA PRO A 80 14.51 -3.44 -5.13
C PRO A 80 14.09 -4.58 -6.06
N ASN A 81 14.99 -5.51 -6.41
CA ASN A 81 14.71 -6.61 -7.33
C ASN A 81 13.93 -7.72 -6.64
N THR A 82 14.36 -8.15 -5.46
CA THR A 82 13.68 -9.21 -4.69
C THR A 82 12.29 -8.80 -4.27
N LEU A 83 12.08 -7.53 -3.91
CA LEU A 83 10.76 -6.99 -3.60
C LEU A 83 9.88 -6.92 -4.86
N GLU A 84 10.45 -6.49 -6.00
CA GLU A 84 9.73 -6.48 -7.27
C GLU A 84 9.25 -7.88 -7.68
N ASP A 85 10.11 -8.89 -7.52
CA ASP A 85 9.76 -10.27 -7.82
C ASP A 85 8.68 -10.81 -6.84
N ALA A 86 8.77 -10.49 -5.56
CA ALA A 86 7.75 -10.85 -4.58
C ALA A 86 6.38 -10.25 -4.94
N ILE A 87 6.33 -8.96 -5.30
CA ILE A 87 5.12 -8.28 -5.75
C ILE A 87 4.56 -8.91 -7.02
N LYS A 88 5.42 -9.16 -8.04
CA LYS A 88 5.01 -9.80 -9.29
C LYS A 88 4.41 -11.18 -9.05
N ASN A 89 5.06 -11.99 -8.22
CA ASN A 89 4.57 -13.33 -7.89
C ASN A 89 3.21 -13.27 -7.20
N ASN A 90 3.04 -12.37 -6.24
CA ASN A 90 1.76 -12.19 -5.55
C ASN A 90 0.64 -11.77 -6.51
N LEU A 91 0.88 -10.80 -7.40
CA LEU A 91 -0.10 -10.34 -8.40
C LEU A 91 -0.40 -11.40 -9.48
N ASN A 92 0.60 -12.21 -9.86
CA ASN A 92 0.39 -13.33 -10.79
C ASN A 92 -0.50 -14.41 -10.16
N LEU A 93 -0.32 -14.73 -8.87
CA LEU A 93 -1.17 -15.69 -8.15
C LEU A 93 -2.61 -15.21 -8.02
N GLN A 94 -2.84 -13.91 -8.04
CA GLN A 94 -4.18 -13.31 -8.04
C GLN A 94 -4.79 -13.21 -9.45
N GLU A 95 -4.06 -13.58 -10.50
CA GLU A 95 -4.47 -13.51 -11.92
C GLU A 95 -4.92 -12.08 -12.34
N VAL A 96 -4.32 -11.05 -11.75
CA VAL A 96 -4.72 -9.65 -12.00
C VAL A 96 -4.26 -9.20 -13.38
N SER A 97 -5.20 -8.69 -14.18
CA SER A 97 -4.89 -8.12 -15.49
C SER A 97 -4.16 -6.78 -15.40
N TYR A 98 -3.35 -6.46 -16.41
CA TYR A 98 -2.61 -5.22 -16.51
C TYR A 98 -2.52 -4.71 -17.95
N ASP A 99 -2.34 -3.39 -18.08
CA ASP A 99 -2.01 -2.74 -19.35
C ASP A 99 -0.49 -2.75 -19.55
N LYS A 100 -0.04 -3.20 -20.70
CA LYS A 100 1.38 -3.13 -21.06
C LYS A 100 1.70 -1.75 -21.58
N LEU A 101 2.56 -1.02 -20.88
CA LEU A 101 3.04 0.30 -21.28
C LEU A 101 4.26 0.20 -22.18
N SER A 102 4.48 1.26 -22.97
CA SER A 102 5.73 1.51 -23.66
C SER A 102 6.58 2.54 -22.92
N ILE A 103 7.83 2.69 -23.33
CA ILE A 103 8.74 3.73 -22.80
C ILE A 103 8.22 5.16 -23.11
N ASN A 104 7.35 5.30 -24.13
CA ASN A 104 6.71 6.58 -24.45
C ASN A 104 5.57 6.93 -23.49
N ASP A 105 4.97 5.92 -22.84
CA ASP A 105 3.91 6.10 -21.85
C ASP A 105 4.49 6.36 -20.47
N LYS A 106 5.65 5.73 -20.17
CA LYS A 106 6.36 5.86 -18.91
C LYS A 106 7.86 5.62 -19.14
N ARG A 107 8.68 6.63 -18.90
CA ARG A 107 10.11 6.62 -19.27
C ARG A 107 11.01 5.71 -18.44
N LYS A 108 10.55 5.20 -17.28
CA LYS A 108 11.37 4.44 -16.32
C LYS A 108 10.52 3.54 -15.41
N GLY A 109 11.12 2.47 -14.92
CA GLY A 109 10.50 1.54 -13.97
C GLY A 109 9.64 0.47 -14.64
N ASN A 110 8.71 -0.12 -13.89
CA ASN A 110 7.83 -1.16 -14.38
C ASN A 110 6.86 -0.66 -15.44
N LEU A 111 6.71 -1.44 -16.51
CA LEU A 111 5.83 -1.12 -17.65
C LEU A 111 4.52 -1.94 -17.66
N ARG A 112 4.17 -2.55 -16.52
CA ARG A 112 2.86 -3.18 -16.29
C ARG A 112 2.04 -2.27 -15.41
N ARG A 113 0.97 -1.70 -15.95
CA ARG A 113 0.05 -0.84 -15.18
C ARG A 113 -1.19 -1.64 -14.82
N PHE A 114 -1.39 -1.82 -13.53
CA PHE A 114 -2.59 -2.49 -13.00
C PHE A 114 -3.75 -1.51 -12.84
N SER A 115 -4.95 -2.04 -12.65
CA SER A 115 -6.14 -1.23 -12.36
C SER A 115 -6.01 -0.52 -11.01
N ALA A 116 -6.68 0.64 -10.85
CA ALA A 116 -6.78 1.31 -9.56
C ALA A 116 -7.42 0.38 -8.53
N GLY A 117 -6.84 0.33 -7.33
CA GLY A 117 -7.32 -0.56 -6.26
C GLY A 117 -6.75 -1.99 -6.29
N THR A 118 -5.85 -2.31 -7.23
CA THR A 118 -5.09 -3.58 -7.16
C THR A 118 -4.24 -3.58 -5.90
N VAL A 119 -4.26 -4.68 -5.13
CA VAL A 119 -3.48 -4.84 -3.89
C VAL A 119 -2.47 -5.95 -4.06
N ALA A 120 -1.21 -5.67 -3.75
CA ALA A 120 -0.16 -6.68 -3.60
C ALA A 120 0.14 -6.88 -2.10
N GLU A 121 0.13 -8.15 -1.66
CA GLU A 121 0.39 -8.52 -0.28
C GLU A 121 1.85 -8.93 -0.08
N ILE A 122 2.52 -8.30 0.88
CA ILE A 122 3.88 -8.65 1.30
C ILE A 122 3.88 -8.95 2.78
N LYS A 123 4.04 -10.22 3.12
CA LYS A 123 4.12 -10.67 4.51
C LYS A 123 5.47 -10.21 5.10
N ILE A 124 5.41 -9.44 6.17
CA ILE A 124 6.58 -8.90 6.87
C ILE A 124 6.95 -9.81 8.06
N SER A 125 5.94 -10.24 8.80
CA SER A 125 6.07 -11.18 9.92
C SER A 125 4.78 -11.99 10.05
N GLU A 126 4.72 -12.89 11.03
CA GLU A 126 3.48 -13.61 11.34
C GLU A 126 2.33 -12.68 11.77
N GLN A 127 2.65 -11.49 12.25
CA GLN A 127 1.69 -10.53 12.78
C GLN A 127 1.54 -9.27 11.92
N CYS A 128 2.33 -9.10 10.85
CA CYS A 128 2.31 -7.90 10.05
C CYS A 128 2.39 -8.20 8.54
N THR A 129 1.44 -7.66 7.78
CA THR A 129 1.43 -7.72 6.32
C THR A 129 1.31 -6.31 5.75
N TYR A 130 2.09 -5.99 4.73
CA TYR A 130 1.92 -4.76 3.96
C TYR A 130 1.01 -5.04 2.77
N PHE A 131 -0.01 -4.20 2.61
CA PHE A 131 -0.91 -4.16 1.47
C PHE A 131 -0.52 -2.97 0.59
N PHE A 132 0.23 -3.21 -0.46
CA PHE A 132 0.55 -2.19 -1.44
C PHE A 132 -0.65 -1.94 -2.35
N LEU A 133 -1.28 -0.78 -2.19
CA LEU A 133 -2.46 -0.38 -2.94
C LEU A 133 -2.06 0.43 -4.17
N GLY A 134 -2.27 -0.12 -5.36
CA GLY A 134 -2.05 0.57 -6.63
C GLY A 134 -3.04 1.72 -6.80
N LEU A 135 -2.62 2.96 -6.50
CA LEU A 135 -3.48 4.13 -6.48
C LEU A 135 -3.22 5.09 -7.64
N SER A 136 -2.01 5.63 -7.75
CA SER A 136 -1.68 6.65 -8.75
C SER A 136 -1.10 6.05 -10.03
N LYS A 137 -1.35 6.69 -11.16
CA LYS A 137 -0.67 6.41 -12.43
C LYS A 137 0.38 7.48 -12.73
N PHE A 138 1.47 7.05 -13.33
CA PHE A 138 2.49 7.96 -13.86
C PHE A 138 2.24 8.24 -15.34
N ASP A 139 2.48 9.49 -15.74
CA ASP A 139 2.66 9.85 -17.14
C ASP A 139 4.11 9.56 -17.61
N LYS A 140 4.44 9.94 -18.86
CA LYS A 140 5.79 9.75 -19.41
C LYS A 140 6.89 10.47 -18.64
N ASN A 141 6.56 11.54 -17.93
CA ASN A 141 7.49 12.35 -17.13
C ASN A 141 7.54 11.91 -15.66
N LEU A 142 6.88 10.80 -15.32
CA LEU A 142 6.74 10.27 -13.94
C LEU A 142 5.92 11.19 -13.03
N LYS A 143 5.06 12.04 -13.59
CA LYS A 143 4.13 12.82 -12.79
C LYS A 143 2.95 11.95 -12.39
N ALA A 144 2.76 11.80 -11.07
CA ALA A 144 1.66 11.03 -10.50
C ALA A 144 0.33 11.76 -10.64
N SER A 145 -0.71 10.99 -10.97
CA SER A 145 -2.10 11.48 -11.00
C SER A 145 -3.08 10.37 -10.61
N THR A 146 -4.24 10.76 -10.11
CA THR A 146 -5.38 9.88 -9.81
C THR A 146 -6.63 10.73 -10.00
N SER A 147 -7.64 10.24 -10.74
CA SER A 147 -8.93 10.92 -10.79
C SER A 147 -9.76 10.59 -9.55
N GLU A 148 -10.83 11.34 -9.31
CA GLU A 148 -11.74 11.08 -8.20
C GLU A 148 -12.41 9.71 -8.33
N GLU A 149 -12.83 9.34 -9.54
CA GLU A 149 -13.44 8.04 -9.82
C GLU A 149 -12.43 6.89 -9.58
N GLU A 150 -11.17 7.05 -10.03
CA GLU A 150 -10.11 6.06 -9.78
C GLU A 150 -9.83 5.92 -8.28
N TYR A 151 -9.88 7.03 -7.53
CA TYR A 151 -9.70 7.01 -6.08
C TYR A 151 -10.83 6.25 -5.39
N VAL A 152 -12.09 6.58 -5.70
CA VAL A 152 -13.27 5.91 -5.14
C VAL A 152 -13.24 4.41 -5.46
N LEU A 153 -12.96 4.06 -6.72
CA LEU A 153 -12.83 2.66 -7.14
C LEU A 153 -11.73 1.92 -6.36
N ALA A 154 -10.58 2.58 -6.14
CA ALA A 154 -9.49 1.99 -5.39
C ALA A 154 -9.89 1.72 -3.93
N MET A 155 -10.62 2.63 -3.30
CA MET A 155 -11.10 2.45 -1.92
C MET A 155 -12.14 1.31 -1.83
N MET A 156 -13.08 1.23 -2.77
CA MET A 156 -14.06 0.15 -2.81
C MET A 156 -13.38 -1.22 -2.94
N ARG A 157 -12.44 -1.37 -3.88
CA ARG A 157 -11.69 -2.61 -4.07
C ARG A 157 -10.82 -3.00 -2.89
N LEU A 158 -10.22 -2.00 -2.23
CA LEU A 158 -9.47 -2.23 -1.00
C LEU A 158 -10.37 -2.80 0.11
N LEU A 159 -11.58 -2.25 0.28
CA LEU A 159 -12.53 -2.73 1.29
C LEU A 159 -13.01 -4.15 0.96
N GLU A 160 -13.30 -4.45 -0.30
CA GLU A 160 -13.64 -5.80 -0.77
C GLU A 160 -12.50 -6.78 -0.47
N PHE A 161 -11.28 -6.42 -0.83
CA PHE A 161 -10.08 -7.22 -0.58
C PHE A 161 -9.86 -7.48 0.92
N CYS A 162 -10.00 -6.46 1.76
CA CYS A 162 -9.88 -6.61 3.21
C CYS A 162 -10.98 -7.53 3.78
N ASN A 163 -12.21 -7.42 3.27
CA ASN A 163 -13.32 -8.27 3.68
C ASN A 163 -13.07 -9.74 3.31
N GLU A 164 -12.61 -10.03 2.12
CA GLU A 164 -12.25 -11.39 1.69
C GLU A 164 -11.15 -12.00 2.57
N ARG A 165 -10.14 -11.20 2.91
CA ARG A 165 -9.03 -11.66 3.79
C ARG A 165 -9.49 -11.89 5.23
N SER A 166 -10.40 -11.09 5.75
CA SER A 166 -10.95 -11.28 7.10
C SER A 166 -11.76 -12.56 7.21
N GLN A 167 -12.42 -13.01 6.14
CA GLN A 167 -13.17 -14.27 6.10
C GLN A 167 -12.25 -15.51 6.05
N GLN A 168 -11.06 -15.37 5.43
CA GLN A 168 -10.08 -16.47 5.36
C GLN A 168 -9.32 -16.68 6.67
N PHE A 169 -9.28 -15.69 7.53
CA PHE A 169 -8.60 -15.74 8.83
C PHE A 169 -9.56 -15.24 9.92
N PRO A 170 -10.56 -16.05 10.32
CA PRO A 170 -11.42 -15.67 11.42
C PRO A 170 -10.56 -15.40 12.67
N VAL A 171 -10.81 -14.28 13.30
CA VAL A 171 -10.13 -13.77 14.49
C VAL A 171 -10.56 -14.59 15.71
#